data_c9bbf09bc12103f4f2533ca7e109a2cf
#
_entry.id   c9bbf09bc12103f4f2533ca7e109a2cf
#
_cell.length_a   1.000
_cell.length_b   1.000
_cell.length_c   1.000
_cell.angle_alpha   90.00
_cell.angle_beta   90.00
_cell.angle_gamma   90.00
#
_symmetry.space_group_name_H-M   'P 1'
#
loop_
_entity.id
_entity.type
_entity.pdbx_description
1 polymer ?
#
loop_
_entity_poly.entity_id
_entity_poly.type
_entity_poly.pdbx_seq_one_letter_code
_entity_poly.pdbx_strand_id
1 'polypeptide(L)'
;ALTGAHATPKCLDCHKTLEFAKVRQECAGCHADPHEKALGTDCARCHSSRSFQDRSSFVQMHTSTRLPLTGAHTTVECEGCHTPGGDPASTYLGKSPECRACHAADAGRTSDPDHARAGFISDCATCHNTNQWPGAGFDHRLFALTGGHASATCSQCHVAGPYNTTSPACRSCHQQDFAGTNDPDHARNGIGTDCLECHDTRAWEGVVVDHRLLPLAGAHKGPTCDRCHGSGNYAGTSPECYSCHRADYEQT
;
A
#
# COMPACT_ATOMS: atom_id res chain seq x y z
N ALA A 1 33.41 40.00 6.59
CA ALA A 1 33.75 39.14 7.74
C ALA A 1 33.67 37.69 7.29
N LEU A 2 34.60 36.84 7.72
CA LEU A 2 34.60 35.42 7.46
C LEU A 2 33.55 34.75 8.33
N THR A 3 32.72 33.87 7.74
CA THR A 3 31.61 33.18 8.42
C THR A 3 31.65 31.68 8.17
N GLY A 4 30.94 30.93 9.01
CA GLY A 4 30.85 29.46 8.89
C GLY A 4 32.22 28.79 9.03
N ALA A 5 32.52 27.81 8.20
CA ALA A 5 33.81 27.12 8.19
C ALA A 5 35.01 28.00 7.85
N HIS A 6 34.79 29.13 7.21
CA HIS A 6 35.87 30.10 6.90
C HIS A 6 36.28 30.95 8.10
N ALA A 7 35.59 30.88 9.24
CA ALA A 7 35.98 31.63 10.45
C ALA A 7 37.21 31.02 11.19
N THR A 8 37.54 29.76 10.89
CA THR A 8 38.59 29.01 11.61
C THR A 8 39.95 28.88 10.89
N PRO A 9 40.07 28.98 9.55
CA PRO A 9 41.37 28.91 8.86
C PRO A 9 42.34 30.01 9.27
N LYS A 10 43.62 29.69 9.17
CA LYS A 10 44.70 30.66 9.42
C LYS A 10 44.85 31.65 8.24
N CYS A 11 45.40 32.81 8.49
CA CYS A 11 45.58 33.85 7.46
C CYS A 11 46.27 33.31 6.20
N LEU A 12 47.32 32.48 6.37
CA LEU A 12 48.11 31.91 5.27
C LEU A 12 47.40 30.80 4.49
N ASP A 13 46.32 30.27 4.99
CA ASP A 13 45.52 29.30 4.23
C ASP A 13 44.84 29.95 3.02
N CYS A 14 44.51 31.23 3.14
CA CYS A 14 43.96 32.07 2.07
C CYS A 14 45.00 32.97 1.41
N HIS A 15 45.91 33.58 2.20
CA HIS A 15 46.90 34.57 1.73
C HIS A 15 48.24 33.90 1.49
N LYS A 16 48.35 33.08 0.44
CA LYS A 16 49.55 32.28 0.12
C LYS A 16 50.81 33.12 -0.13
N THR A 17 50.65 34.36 -0.61
CA THR A 17 51.75 35.24 -1.00
C THR A 17 51.91 36.44 -0.06
N LEU A 18 51.23 36.49 1.08
CA LEU A 18 51.17 37.64 2.00
C LEU A 18 50.58 38.91 1.37
N GLU A 19 50.04 38.84 0.17
CA GLU A 19 49.35 39.96 -0.49
C GLU A 19 47.86 39.94 -0.12
N PHE A 20 47.52 40.55 0.98
CA PHE A 20 46.15 40.49 1.56
C PHE A 20 45.08 41.15 0.68
N ALA A 21 45.45 42.05 -0.24
CA ALA A 21 44.50 42.70 -1.12
C ALA A 21 44.14 41.93 -2.39
N LYS A 22 44.83 40.84 -2.70
CA LYS A 22 44.69 40.10 -3.98
C LYS A 22 44.06 38.70 -3.84
N VAL A 23 43.30 38.44 -2.79
CA VAL A 23 42.62 37.15 -2.64
C VAL A 23 41.36 37.15 -3.47
N ARG A 24 41.19 36.08 -4.27
CA ARG A 24 39.93 35.83 -4.98
C ARG A 24 38.83 35.55 -3.98
N GLN A 25 37.65 36.14 -4.20
CA GLN A 25 36.49 35.97 -3.31
C GLN A 25 35.53 34.89 -3.80
N GLU A 26 35.68 34.45 -5.05
CA GLU A 26 34.88 33.37 -5.62
C GLU A 26 35.31 32.02 -5.06
N CYS A 27 34.33 31.14 -4.79
CA CYS A 27 34.56 29.81 -4.23
C CYS A 27 35.57 28.98 -5.05
N ALA A 28 35.45 29.01 -6.37
CA ALA A 28 36.33 28.30 -7.30
C ALA A 28 37.78 28.84 -7.34
N GLY A 29 38.03 29.99 -6.70
CA GLY A 29 39.39 30.52 -6.55
C GLY A 29 40.27 29.73 -5.58
N CYS A 30 39.63 28.97 -4.68
CA CYS A 30 40.29 28.17 -3.64
C CYS A 30 39.80 26.70 -3.63
N HIS A 31 38.57 26.45 -4.01
CA HIS A 31 37.96 25.11 -4.00
C HIS A 31 37.92 24.50 -5.42
N ALA A 32 38.33 23.24 -5.53
CA ALA A 32 38.15 22.51 -6.77
C ALA A 32 36.64 22.28 -7.01
N ASP A 33 36.23 22.43 -8.26
CA ASP A 33 34.86 22.17 -8.68
C ASP A 33 34.72 20.72 -9.22
N PRO A 34 34.14 19.78 -8.46
CA PRO A 34 33.96 18.42 -8.93
C PRO A 34 32.89 18.28 -10.03
N HIS A 35 32.10 19.33 -10.25
CA HIS A 35 31.07 19.35 -11.28
C HIS A 35 31.55 19.88 -12.63
N GLU A 36 32.83 20.24 -12.73
CA GLU A 36 33.46 20.73 -13.97
C GLU A 36 32.66 21.86 -14.64
N LYS A 37 32.08 22.78 -13.86
CA LYS A 37 31.23 23.91 -14.26
C LYS A 37 29.87 23.53 -14.85
N ALA A 38 29.50 22.25 -14.88
CA ALA A 38 28.21 21.79 -15.41
C ALA A 38 26.99 22.41 -14.68
N LEU A 39 27.14 22.75 -13.41
CA LEU A 39 26.10 23.38 -12.59
C LEU A 39 26.23 24.90 -12.47
N GLY A 40 27.14 25.51 -13.26
CA GLY A 40 27.46 26.94 -13.21
C GLY A 40 28.45 27.29 -12.10
N THR A 41 28.65 28.59 -11.89
CA THR A 41 29.66 29.11 -10.95
C THR A 41 29.07 29.65 -9.64
N ASP A 42 27.74 29.66 -9.50
CA ASP A 42 27.08 30.08 -8.27
C ASP A 42 26.98 28.92 -7.28
N CYS A 43 28.09 28.64 -6.61
CA CYS A 43 28.18 27.56 -5.64
C CYS A 43 27.22 27.74 -4.43
N ALA A 44 26.94 29.01 -4.06
CA ALA A 44 26.09 29.33 -2.94
C ALA A 44 24.61 28.95 -3.16
N ARG A 45 24.23 28.72 -4.40
CA ARG A 45 22.90 28.20 -4.76
C ARG A 45 22.62 26.82 -4.13
N CYS A 46 23.67 26.01 -3.97
CA CYS A 46 23.56 24.62 -3.49
C CYS A 46 24.31 24.40 -2.18
N HIS A 47 25.42 25.11 -1.96
CA HIS A 47 26.30 24.92 -0.82
C HIS A 47 26.25 26.10 0.15
N SER A 48 26.47 25.82 1.43
CA SER A 48 26.61 26.87 2.45
C SER A 48 28.05 27.02 2.90
N SER A 49 28.41 28.21 3.42
CA SER A 49 29.72 28.44 4.04
C SER A 49 29.93 27.66 5.34
N ARG A 50 28.90 26.99 5.88
CA ARG A 50 29.01 26.14 7.08
C ARG A 50 29.54 24.76 6.72
N SER A 51 29.03 24.18 5.65
CA SER A 51 29.45 22.87 5.16
C SER A 51 29.03 22.69 3.70
N PHE A 52 29.92 22.16 2.88
CA PHE A 52 29.57 21.71 1.52
C PHE A 52 28.69 20.45 1.53
N GLN A 53 28.60 19.76 2.67
CA GLN A 53 27.78 18.57 2.87
C GLN A 53 26.41 18.87 3.50
N ASP A 54 26.06 20.15 3.72
CA ASP A 54 24.74 20.52 4.24
C ASP A 54 23.66 20.21 3.21
N ARG A 55 22.85 19.22 3.53
CA ARG A 55 21.82 18.67 2.62
C ARG A 55 20.55 19.51 2.57
N SER A 56 20.33 20.40 3.50
CA SER A 56 19.09 21.20 3.58
C SER A 56 18.87 22.03 2.31
N SER A 57 19.94 22.61 1.76
CA SER A 57 19.91 23.35 0.51
C SER A 57 19.56 22.48 -0.70
N PHE A 58 20.00 21.22 -0.73
CA PHE A 58 19.73 20.30 -1.84
C PHE A 58 18.29 19.88 -1.87
N VAL A 59 17.71 19.53 -0.73
CA VAL A 59 16.28 19.21 -0.63
C VAL A 59 15.44 20.42 -1.07
N GLN A 60 15.79 21.62 -0.58
CA GLN A 60 15.10 22.84 -0.95
C GLN A 60 15.21 23.14 -2.46
N MET A 61 16.36 22.92 -3.08
CA MET A 61 16.53 23.12 -4.52
C MET A 61 15.65 22.18 -5.35
N HIS A 62 15.49 20.93 -4.91
CA HIS A 62 14.66 19.95 -5.61
C HIS A 62 13.16 20.23 -5.51
N THR A 63 12.69 21.11 -4.62
CA THR A 63 11.27 21.47 -4.53
C THR A 63 10.73 22.10 -5.82
N SER A 64 11.60 22.74 -6.60
CA SER A 64 11.25 23.37 -7.89
C SER A 64 11.56 22.48 -9.10
N THR A 65 12.03 21.26 -8.89
CA THR A 65 12.32 20.31 -9.97
C THR A 65 11.10 19.42 -10.29
N ARG A 66 11.18 18.62 -11.35
CA ARG A 66 10.15 17.64 -11.72
C ARG A 66 10.05 16.47 -10.72
N LEU A 67 11.06 16.27 -9.87
CA LEU A 67 11.08 15.28 -8.80
C LEU A 67 11.44 15.96 -7.47
N PRO A 68 10.47 16.55 -6.76
CA PRO A 68 10.69 17.05 -5.41
C PRO A 68 11.11 15.89 -4.48
N LEU A 69 12.17 16.11 -3.68
CA LEU A 69 12.61 15.10 -2.73
C LEU A 69 11.67 15.06 -1.53
N THR A 70 10.91 14.00 -1.42
CA THR A 70 9.95 13.75 -0.34
C THR A 70 10.14 12.36 0.26
N GLY A 71 9.71 12.16 1.49
CA GLY A 71 9.81 10.87 2.16
C GLY A 71 11.23 10.31 2.19
N ALA A 72 11.41 9.05 1.84
CA ALA A 72 12.70 8.38 1.82
C ALA A 72 13.72 9.02 0.85
N HIS A 73 13.24 9.69 -0.21
CA HIS A 73 14.15 10.36 -1.14
C HIS A 73 14.92 11.54 -0.51
N THR A 74 14.45 12.11 0.60
CA THR A 74 15.17 13.17 1.32
C THR A 74 16.49 12.71 1.92
N THR A 75 16.68 11.42 2.10
CA THR A 75 17.86 10.80 2.74
C THR A 75 18.79 10.10 1.75
N VAL A 76 18.38 9.98 0.48
CA VAL A 76 19.21 9.33 -0.56
C VAL A 76 20.42 10.20 -0.90
N GLU A 77 21.61 9.60 -1.03
CA GLU A 77 22.82 10.30 -1.45
C GLU A 77 22.71 10.78 -2.91
N CYS A 78 23.44 11.83 -3.25
CA CYS A 78 23.38 12.45 -4.57
C CYS A 78 23.63 11.43 -5.69
N GLU A 79 24.61 10.57 -5.50
CA GLU A 79 25.05 9.54 -6.45
C GLU A 79 24.01 8.42 -6.62
N GLY A 80 23.09 8.27 -5.69
CA GLY A 80 21.96 7.32 -5.81
C GLY A 80 21.02 7.67 -6.96
N CYS A 81 20.96 8.95 -7.33
CA CYS A 81 20.17 9.45 -8.47
C CYS A 81 21.08 9.98 -9.59
N HIS A 82 22.18 10.64 -9.21
CA HIS A 82 23.12 11.32 -10.10
C HIS A 82 24.40 10.48 -10.23
N THR A 83 24.29 9.30 -10.86
CA THR A 83 25.41 8.36 -11.01
C THR A 83 26.56 8.99 -11.78
N PRO A 84 27.78 9.05 -11.20
CA PRO A 84 28.99 9.52 -11.90
C PRO A 84 29.35 8.63 -13.10
N GLY A 85 30.02 9.18 -14.08
CA GLY A 85 30.60 8.40 -15.18
C GLY A 85 30.23 8.84 -16.58
N GLY A 86 29.59 9.99 -16.73
CA GLY A 86 29.28 10.61 -18.00
C GLY A 86 29.66 12.08 -18.03
N ASP A 87 29.17 12.80 -19.04
CA ASP A 87 29.22 14.27 -19.04
C ASP A 87 28.56 14.82 -17.77
N PRO A 88 29.24 15.73 -17.02
CA PRO A 88 28.72 16.27 -15.77
C PRO A 88 27.32 16.88 -15.90
N ALA A 89 27.02 17.57 -17.01
CA ALA A 89 25.70 18.14 -17.23
C ALA A 89 24.61 17.03 -17.31
N SER A 90 24.86 15.94 -18.02
CA SER A 90 23.92 14.81 -18.11
C SER A 90 23.82 14.02 -16.81
N THR A 91 24.86 14.04 -15.97
CA THR A 91 24.83 13.42 -14.64
C THR A 91 23.82 14.09 -13.74
N TYR A 92 23.78 15.42 -13.69
CA TYR A 92 22.95 16.17 -12.76
C TYR A 92 21.63 16.68 -13.36
N LEU A 93 21.54 16.83 -14.69
CA LEU A 93 20.36 17.36 -15.35
C LEU A 93 19.58 16.28 -16.10
N GLY A 94 18.29 16.51 -16.32
CA GLY A 94 17.46 15.67 -17.19
C GLY A 94 17.09 14.29 -16.64
N LYS A 95 17.27 14.04 -15.34
CA LYS A 95 16.82 12.78 -14.76
C LYS A 95 15.30 12.65 -14.85
N SER A 96 14.83 11.45 -15.18
CA SER A 96 13.40 11.16 -15.25
C SER A 96 12.77 11.20 -13.86
N PRO A 97 11.61 11.86 -13.68
CA PRO A 97 10.86 11.83 -12.43
C PRO A 97 9.99 10.58 -12.28
N GLU A 98 9.92 9.74 -13.32
CA GLU A 98 9.11 8.54 -13.30
C GLU A 98 9.69 7.50 -12.34
N CYS A 99 8.86 6.99 -11.42
CA CYS A 99 9.27 5.99 -10.42
C CYS A 99 10.00 4.81 -11.06
N ARG A 100 9.49 4.32 -12.18
CA ARG A 100 10.04 3.19 -12.91
C ARG A 100 11.45 3.42 -13.49
N ALA A 101 11.83 4.67 -13.73
CA ALA A 101 13.15 4.97 -14.25
C ALA A 101 14.28 4.49 -13.32
N CYS A 102 13.98 4.42 -12.01
CA CYS A 102 14.89 3.95 -10.98
C CYS A 102 14.44 2.61 -10.38
N HIS A 103 13.12 2.41 -10.19
CA HIS A 103 12.53 1.27 -9.48
C HIS A 103 12.01 0.14 -10.37
N ALA A 104 12.39 0.08 -11.65
CA ALA A 104 11.95 -1.00 -12.56
C ALA A 104 12.35 -2.40 -12.07
N ALA A 105 13.57 -2.52 -11.51
CA ALA A 105 14.07 -3.79 -10.99
C ALA A 105 13.34 -4.20 -9.70
N ASP A 106 12.91 -3.24 -8.89
CA ASP A 106 12.14 -3.51 -7.67
C ASP A 106 10.75 -4.02 -8.04
N ALA A 107 10.06 -3.35 -8.96
CA ALA A 107 8.78 -3.78 -9.49
C ALA A 107 8.83 -5.19 -10.13
N GLY A 108 9.92 -5.51 -10.83
CA GLY A 108 10.11 -6.82 -11.46
C GLY A 108 10.39 -7.99 -10.50
N ARG A 109 10.68 -7.70 -9.24
CA ARG A 109 10.96 -8.72 -8.21
C ARG A 109 9.77 -9.03 -7.30
N THR A 110 8.67 -8.30 -7.45
CA THR A 110 7.49 -8.49 -6.62
C THR A 110 6.67 -9.71 -7.06
N SER A 111 6.08 -10.40 -6.10
CA SER A 111 5.26 -11.59 -6.32
C SER A 111 3.82 -11.46 -5.79
N ASP A 112 3.58 -10.52 -4.88
CA ASP A 112 2.25 -10.27 -4.32
C ASP A 112 2.04 -8.75 -4.07
N PRO A 113 1.42 -8.04 -5.02
CA PRO A 113 1.07 -8.52 -6.37
C PRO A 113 2.29 -8.66 -7.28
N ASP A 114 2.24 -9.60 -8.23
CA ASP A 114 3.20 -9.64 -9.34
C ASP A 114 2.89 -8.49 -10.30
N HIS A 115 3.69 -7.42 -10.24
CA HIS A 115 3.46 -6.20 -11.01
C HIS A 115 3.51 -6.43 -12.52
N ALA A 116 4.39 -7.30 -12.98
CA ALA A 116 4.52 -7.60 -14.40
C ALA A 116 3.28 -8.34 -14.92
N ARG A 117 2.84 -9.37 -14.21
CA ARG A 117 1.65 -10.15 -14.55
C ARG A 117 0.36 -9.34 -14.40
N ALA A 118 0.28 -8.48 -13.40
CA ALA A 118 -0.87 -7.61 -13.14
C ALA A 118 -0.97 -6.42 -14.10
N GLY A 119 0.10 -6.14 -14.87
CA GLY A 119 0.16 -4.97 -15.74
C GLY A 119 0.41 -3.65 -15.01
N PHE A 120 0.91 -3.68 -13.78
CA PHE A 120 1.24 -2.49 -12.98
C PHE A 120 2.58 -1.90 -13.40
N ILE A 121 2.57 -1.26 -14.56
CA ILE A 121 3.79 -0.71 -15.19
C ILE A 121 3.90 0.82 -15.06
N SER A 122 2.83 1.48 -14.62
CA SER A 122 2.72 2.93 -14.40
C SER A 122 1.87 3.20 -13.16
N ASP A 123 1.67 4.46 -12.84
CA ASP A 123 0.78 4.93 -11.75
C ASP A 123 1.10 4.34 -10.37
N CYS A 124 2.38 4.17 -10.08
CA CYS A 124 2.88 3.60 -8.82
C CYS A 124 2.31 4.32 -7.58
N ALA A 125 2.08 5.63 -7.68
CA ALA A 125 1.53 6.45 -6.60
C ALA A 125 0.09 6.11 -6.21
N THR A 126 -0.63 5.34 -7.01
CA THR A 126 -1.97 4.83 -6.68
C THR A 126 -1.94 3.88 -5.47
N CYS A 127 -0.85 3.16 -5.31
CA CYS A 127 -0.69 2.18 -4.24
C CYS A 127 0.48 2.51 -3.29
N HIS A 128 1.53 3.14 -3.82
CA HIS A 128 2.76 3.44 -3.08
C HIS A 128 2.90 4.92 -2.76
N ASN A 129 3.72 5.23 -1.77
CA ASN A 129 4.13 6.59 -1.43
C ASN A 129 5.64 6.67 -1.21
N THR A 130 6.17 7.88 -1.12
CA THR A 130 7.61 8.10 -0.98
C THR A 130 8.17 7.84 0.41
N ASN A 131 7.34 7.59 1.43
CA ASN A 131 7.81 7.34 2.79
C ASN A 131 8.28 5.91 2.99
N GLN A 132 7.52 4.95 2.43
CA GLN A 132 7.87 3.54 2.49
C GLN A 132 7.30 2.81 1.27
N TRP A 133 8.07 1.87 0.73
CA TRP A 133 7.66 1.07 -0.41
C TRP A 133 6.84 -0.16 -0.02
N PRO A 134 7.21 -0.93 1.04
CA PRO A 134 6.39 -2.00 1.59
C PRO A 134 5.09 -1.45 2.21
N GLY A 135 4.02 -2.23 2.14
CA GLY A 135 2.73 -1.85 2.71
C GLY A 135 1.93 -0.92 1.79
N ALA A 136 1.99 -1.17 0.50
CA ALA A 136 1.11 -0.52 -0.46
C ALA A 136 -0.35 -0.62 -0.01
N GLY A 137 -1.05 0.50 0.04
CA GLY A 137 -2.47 0.57 0.40
C GLY A 137 -3.31 0.86 -0.83
N PHE A 138 -4.30 0.02 -1.09
CA PHE A 138 -5.33 0.29 -2.09
C PHE A 138 -6.70 0.38 -1.41
N ASP A 139 -7.50 1.37 -1.79
CA ASP A 139 -8.84 1.55 -1.24
C ASP A 139 -9.84 0.62 -1.94
N HIS A 140 -10.26 -0.44 -1.26
CA HIS A 140 -11.24 -1.41 -1.73
C HIS A 140 -12.68 -0.94 -1.45
N ARG A 141 -13.08 0.22 -1.98
CA ARG A 141 -14.41 0.83 -1.73
C ARG A 141 -15.60 -0.07 -2.11
N LEU A 142 -15.44 -0.91 -3.15
CA LEU A 142 -16.51 -1.80 -3.61
C LEU A 142 -16.57 -3.10 -2.82
N PHE A 143 -15.48 -3.45 -2.11
CA PHE A 143 -15.39 -4.64 -1.27
C PHE A 143 -14.44 -4.35 -0.11
N ALA A 144 -14.99 -3.86 0.99
CA ALA A 144 -14.18 -3.52 2.17
C ALA A 144 -13.49 -4.76 2.75
N LEU A 145 -12.17 -4.68 2.90
CA LEU A 145 -11.38 -5.76 3.51
C LEU A 145 -11.56 -5.74 5.03
N THR A 146 -12.60 -6.43 5.50
CA THR A 146 -12.96 -6.52 6.93
C THR A 146 -13.09 -7.98 7.37
N GLY A 147 -13.08 -8.22 8.68
CA GLY A 147 -13.21 -9.57 9.22
C GLY A 147 -12.13 -10.52 8.71
N GLY A 148 -12.49 -11.68 8.19
CA GLY A 148 -11.58 -12.66 7.61
C GLY A 148 -10.81 -12.17 6.39
N HIS A 149 -11.34 -11.16 5.69
CA HIS A 149 -10.68 -10.59 4.52
C HIS A 149 -9.60 -9.54 4.86
N ALA A 150 -9.54 -9.07 6.10
CA ALA A 150 -8.60 -8.01 6.51
C ALA A 150 -7.12 -8.40 6.37
N SER A 151 -6.82 -9.69 6.43
CA SER A 151 -5.47 -10.24 6.31
C SER A 151 -5.20 -10.93 4.96
N ALA A 152 -6.15 -10.86 4.02
CA ALA A 152 -5.99 -11.50 2.72
C ALA A 152 -4.91 -10.79 1.89
N THR A 153 -4.08 -11.58 1.21
CA THR A 153 -3.08 -11.08 0.26
C THR A 153 -3.74 -10.74 -1.07
N CYS A 154 -3.09 -9.90 -1.87
CA CYS A 154 -3.63 -9.48 -3.17
C CYS A 154 -3.95 -10.68 -4.07
N SER A 155 -3.02 -11.66 -4.12
CA SER A 155 -3.13 -12.85 -4.97
C SER A 155 -4.21 -13.84 -4.55
N GLN A 156 -4.70 -13.80 -3.31
CA GLN A 156 -5.82 -14.65 -2.88
C GLN A 156 -7.14 -14.27 -3.53
N CYS A 157 -7.30 -12.99 -3.87
CA CYS A 157 -8.51 -12.48 -4.51
C CYS A 157 -8.30 -12.25 -6.02
N HIS A 158 -7.13 -11.78 -6.40
CA HIS A 158 -6.79 -11.45 -7.78
C HIS A 158 -5.99 -12.58 -8.45
N VAL A 159 -6.62 -13.77 -8.56
CA VAL A 159 -5.94 -15.00 -9.01
C VAL A 159 -5.66 -15.07 -10.51
N ALA A 160 -6.40 -14.33 -11.34
CA ALA A 160 -6.22 -14.35 -12.79
C ALA A 160 -6.72 -13.05 -13.45
N GLY A 161 -5.96 -12.55 -14.41
CA GLY A 161 -6.36 -11.40 -15.22
C GLY A 161 -6.18 -10.03 -14.54
N PRO A 162 -6.75 -9.00 -15.13
CA PRO A 162 -6.66 -7.64 -14.62
C PRO A 162 -7.34 -7.50 -13.25
N TYR A 163 -6.74 -6.73 -12.35
CA TYR A 163 -7.23 -6.52 -10.99
C TYR A 163 -8.63 -5.87 -10.91
N ASN A 164 -9.04 -5.15 -11.93
CA ASN A 164 -10.35 -4.50 -12.01
C ASN A 164 -11.49 -5.44 -12.45
N THR A 165 -11.22 -6.72 -12.70
CA THR A 165 -12.22 -7.70 -13.15
C THR A 165 -12.68 -8.64 -12.02
N THR A 166 -12.09 -8.55 -10.84
CA THR A 166 -12.49 -9.38 -9.69
C THR A 166 -13.89 -8.98 -9.22
N SER A 167 -14.81 -9.94 -9.21
CA SER A 167 -16.17 -9.73 -8.75
C SER A 167 -16.22 -9.62 -7.22
N PRO A 168 -16.93 -8.64 -6.64
CA PRO A 168 -17.10 -8.52 -5.19
C PRO A 168 -18.18 -9.46 -4.63
N ALA A 169 -18.87 -10.21 -5.45
CA ALA A 169 -19.91 -11.14 -4.99
C ALA A 169 -19.29 -12.31 -4.23
N CYS A 170 -19.81 -12.61 -3.04
CA CYS A 170 -19.28 -13.65 -2.13
C CYS A 170 -19.09 -15.00 -2.85
N ARG A 171 -20.06 -15.42 -3.63
CA ARG A 171 -20.06 -16.68 -4.37
C ARG A 171 -18.98 -16.75 -5.46
N SER A 172 -18.45 -15.62 -5.92
CA SER A 172 -17.37 -15.63 -6.93
C SER A 172 -16.09 -16.29 -6.41
N CYS A 173 -15.86 -16.21 -5.11
CA CYS A 173 -14.73 -16.85 -4.44
C CYS A 173 -15.17 -18.07 -3.62
N HIS A 174 -16.34 -18.00 -2.96
CA HIS A 174 -16.87 -19.01 -2.03
C HIS A 174 -17.85 -20.00 -2.66
N GLN A 175 -17.71 -20.29 -3.97
CA GLN A 175 -18.56 -21.24 -4.68
C GLN A 175 -18.46 -22.66 -4.10
N GLN A 176 -17.25 -23.10 -3.73
CA GLN A 176 -17.02 -24.42 -3.17
C GLN A 176 -17.55 -24.52 -1.74
N ASP A 177 -17.37 -23.46 -0.95
CA ASP A 177 -17.92 -23.41 0.41
C ASP A 177 -19.45 -23.50 0.38
N PHE A 178 -20.08 -22.72 -0.50
CA PHE A 178 -21.54 -22.75 -0.71
C PHE A 178 -22.04 -24.14 -1.13
N ALA A 179 -21.34 -24.83 -2.01
CA ALA A 179 -21.75 -26.15 -2.50
C ALA A 179 -21.42 -27.27 -1.53
N GLY A 180 -20.49 -27.08 -0.61
CA GLY A 180 -20.04 -28.08 0.35
C GLY A 180 -20.78 -28.09 1.69
N THR A 181 -21.67 -27.12 1.93
CA THR A 181 -22.44 -27.04 3.18
C THR A 181 -23.52 -28.13 3.26
N ASN A 182 -23.72 -28.65 4.46
CA ASN A 182 -24.70 -29.72 4.73
C ASN A 182 -25.74 -29.32 5.78
N ASP A 183 -25.50 -28.27 6.57
CA ASP A 183 -26.43 -27.80 7.60
C ASP A 183 -26.41 -26.26 7.70
N PRO A 184 -27.33 -25.59 7.00
CA PRO A 184 -28.23 -26.12 5.97
C PRO A 184 -27.51 -26.39 4.64
N ASP A 185 -27.97 -27.43 3.90
CA ASP A 185 -27.51 -27.61 2.52
C ASP A 185 -28.08 -26.49 1.63
N HIS A 186 -27.23 -25.54 1.26
CA HIS A 186 -27.62 -24.33 0.53
C HIS A 186 -28.21 -24.65 -0.86
N ALA A 187 -27.60 -25.59 -1.56
CA ALA A 187 -28.00 -25.95 -2.91
C ALA A 187 -29.34 -26.70 -2.90
N ARG A 188 -29.48 -27.70 -2.01
CA ARG A 188 -30.66 -28.50 -1.89
C ARG A 188 -31.87 -27.71 -1.41
N ASN A 189 -31.67 -26.78 -0.49
CA ASN A 189 -32.73 -25.99 0.11
C ASN A 189 -33.04 -24.71 -0.68
N GLY A 190 -32.39 -24.48 -1.83
CA GLY A 190 -32.63 -23.32 -2.67
C GLY A 190 -32.30 -21.99 -1.99
N ILE A 191 -31.33 -21.99 -1.06
CA ILE A 191 -30.91 -20.79 -0.35
C ILE A 191 -30.26 -19.82 -1.37
N GLY A 192 -30.67 -18.57 -1.32
CA GLY A 192 -30.21 -17.53 -2.22
C GLY A 192 -28.75 -17.17 -2.05
N THR A 193 -28.29 -16.19 -2.83
CA THR A 193 -26.91 -15.73 -2.84
C THR A 193 -26.69 -14.45 -2.03
N ASP A 194 -27.70 -13.99 -1.30
CA ASP A 194 -27.53 -12.92 -0.32
C ASP A 194 -27.00 -13.49 1.00
N CYS A 195 -25.71 -13.75 1.01
CA CYS A 195 -25.03 -14.42 2.11
C CYS A 195 -25.09 -13.61 3.42
N LEU A 196 -25.20 -12.28 3.32
CA LEU A 196 -25.21 -11.39 4.47
C LEU A 196 -26.53 -11.42 5.27
N GLU A 197 -27.57 -12.06 4.75
CA GLU A 197 -28.79 -12.32 5.54
C GLU A 197 -28.52 -13.24 6.74
N CYS A 198 -27.51 -14.12 6.62
CA CYS A 198 -27.17 -15.10 7.63
C CYS A 198 -25.73 -15.03 8.10
N HIS A 199 -24.79 -14.69 7.23
CA HIS A 199 -23.35 -14.68 7.51
C HIS A 199 -22.81 -13.26 7.68
N ASP A 200 -21.67 -13.15 8.34
CA ASP A 200 -20.88 -11.92 8.34
C ASP A 200 -19.46 -12.19 7.81
N THR A 201 -18.66 -11.16 7.65
CA THR A 201 -17.30 -11.28 7.12
C THR A 201 -16.28 -11.82 8.12
N ARG A 202 -16.64 -12.13 9.37
CA ARG A 202 -15.71 -12.58 10.41
C ARG A 202 -15.48 -14.08 10.38
N ALA A 203 -16.57 -14.84 10.22
CA ALA A 203 -16.51 -16.30 10.14
C ALA A 203 -17.75 -16.85 9.43
N TRP A 204 -17.61 -17.97 8.73
CA TRP A 204 -18.74 -18.70 8.18
C TRP A 204 -19.51 -19.49 9.24
N GLU A 205 -18.80 -19.95 10.27
CA GLU A 205 -19.36 -20.71 11.38
C GLU A 205 -20.04 -19.80 12.41
N GLY A 206 -21.01 -20.35 13.13
CA GLY A 206 -21.69 -19.62 14.20
C GLY A 206 -22.72 -18.60 13.72
N VAL A 207 -23.38 -18.89 12.62
CA VAL A 207 -24.48 -18.09 12.08
C VAL A 207 -25.52 -17.79 13.15
N VAL A 208 -25.80 -16.51 13.38
CA VAL A 208 -26.86 -16.06 14.28
C VAL A 208 -28.06 -15.64 13.43
N VAL A 209 -28.93 -16.57 13.14
CA VAL A 209 -30.24 -16.27 12.51
C VAL A 209 -31.20 -15.79 13.59
N ASP A 210 -31.92 -14.72 13.32
CA ASP A 210 -32.93 -14.19 14.25
C ASP A 210 -34.19 -15.06 14.31
N HIS A 211 -34.31 -15.88 15.36
CA HIS A 211 -35.45 -16.70 15.65
C HIS A 211 -36.44 -16.00 16.62
N ARG A 212 -36.80 -14.75 16.35
CA ARG A 212 -37.68 -13.96 17.24
C ARG A 212 -39.03 -14.62 17.52
N LEU A 213 -39.57 -15.35 16.54
CA LEU A 213 -40.88 -16.01 16.70
C LEU A 213 -40.81 -17.32 17.50
N LEU A 214 -39.65 -17.99 17.49
CA LEU A 214 -39.35 -19.17 18.29
C LEU A 214 -37.91 -19.10 18.80
N PRO A 215 -37.66 -18.41 19.91
CA PRO A 215 -36.31 -18.32 20.45
C PRO A 215 -35.71 -19.71 20.72
N LEU A 216 -34.52 -19.97 20.15
CA LEU A 216 -33.82 -21.25 20.33
C LEU A 216 -33.25 -21.36 21.75
N ALA A 217 -34.05 -21.93 22.67
CA ALA A 217 -33.71 -22.11 24.09
C ALA A 217 -33.98 -23.53 24.54
N GLY A 218 -33.36 -23.97 25.62
CA GLY A 218 -33.54 -25.30 26.16
C GLY A 218 -33.19 -26.39 25.12
N ALA A 219 -34.10 -27.34 24.91
CA ALA A 219 -33.93 -28.43 23.96
C ALA A 219 -33.90 -27.99 22.49
N HIS A 220 -34.43 -26.82 22.15
CA HIS A 220 -34.36 -26.26 20.80
C HIS A 220 -33.01 -25.62 20.43
N LYS A 221 -32.09 -25.50 21.38
CA LYS A 221 -30.77 -24.95 21.14
C LYS A 221 -29.81 -25.88 20.37
N GLY A 222 -30.09 -27.19 20.46
CA GLY A 222 -29.16 -28.20 19.91
C GLY A 222 -29.51 -28.79 18.54
N PRO A 223 -30.76 -28.78 18.06
CA PRO A 223 -31.11 -29.31 16.75
C PRO A 223 -30.42 -28.55 15.61
N THR A 224 -30.08 -29.29 14.54
CA THR A 224 -29.62 -28.70 13.27
C THR A 224 -30.75 -27.97 12.56
N CYS A 225 -30.42 -27.08 11.63
CA CYS A 225 -31.41 -26.26 10.91
C CYS A 225 -32.48 -27.13 10.22
N ASP A 226 -32.05 -28.20 9.58
CA ASP A 226 -32.93 -29.14 8.83
C ASP A 226 -33.96 -29.88 9.69
N ARG A 227 -33.73 -29.97 11.00
CA ARG A 227 -34.71 -30.62 11.92
C ARG A 227 -36.00 -29.81 12.04
N CYS A 228 -35.92 -28.51 11.86
CA CYS A 228 -37.07 -27.61 11.91
C CYS A 228 -37.48 -27.14 10.51
N HIS A 229 -36.53 -26.98 9.62
CA HIS A 229 -36.72 -26.49 8.25
C HIS A 229 -36.58 -27.61 7.19
N GLY A 230 -37.00 -28.82 7.50
CA GLY A 230 -36.77 -30.03 6.68
C GLY A 230 -37.37 -30.02 5.26
N SER A 231 -38.22 -29.05 4.94
CA SER A 231 -38.73 -28.81 3.58
C SER A 231 -37.99 -27.73 2.81
N GLY A 232 -36.93 -27.18 3.38
CA GLY A 232 -36.22 -26.02 2.81
C GLY A 232 -36.97 -24.70 2.94
N ASN A 233 -38.08 -24.67 3.65
CA ASN A 233 -38.87 -23.46 3.86
C ASN A 233 -38.42 -22.75 5.16
N TYR A 234 -37.42 -21.90 5.03
CA TYR A 234 -36.87 -21.16 6.16
C TYR A 234 -37.77 -20.00 6.63
N ALA A 235 -38.56 -19.41 5.73
CA ALA A 235 -39.44 -18.28 6.04
C ALA A 235 -40.84 -18.71 6.52
N GLY A 236 -41.28 -19.93 6.19
CA GLY A 236 -42.66 -20.38 6.40
C GLY A 236 -42.84 -21.45 7.50
N THR A 237 -41.78 -21.74 8.28
CA THR A 237 -41.91 -22.72 9.39
C THR A 237 -42.73 -22.12 10.51
N SER A 238 -43.79 -22.85 10.92
CA SER A 238 -44.69 -22.41 11.99
C SER A 238 -43.98 -22.45 13.35
N PRO A 239 -44.09 -21.41 14.18
CA PRO A 239 -43.56 -21.39 15.54
C PRO A 239 -44.45 -22.11 16.57
N GLU A 240 -45.63 -22.61 16.15
CA GLU A 240 -46.60 -23.27 17.04
C GLU A 240 -46.08 -24.64 17.49
N CYS A 241 -46.08 -24.91 18.79
CA CYS A 241 -45.57 -26.16 19.37
C CYS A 241 -46.19 -27.41 18.73
N TYR A 242 -47.49 -27.37 18.50
CA TYR A 242 -48.24 -28.50 17.93
C TYR A 242 -47.84 -28.82 16.48
N SER A 243 -47.34 -27.85 15.74
CA SER A 243 -46.90 -28.06 14.36
C SER A 243 -45.76 -29.08 14.24
N CYS A 244 -44.92 -29.17 15.25
CA CYS A 244 -43.79 -30.10 15.30
C CYS A 244 -44.00 -31.23 16.30
N HIS A 245 -44.70 -30.98 17.41
CA HIS A 245 -44.90 -31.93 18.52
C HIS A 245 -46.26 -32.61 18.52
N ARG A 246 -46.91 -32.69 17.37
CA ARG A 246 -48.24 -33.34 17.25
C ARG A 246 -48.24 -34.77 17.72
N ALA A 247 -47.25 -35.56 17.28
CA ALA A 247 -47.18 -36.99 17.64
C ALA A 247 -46.94 -37.19 19.14
N ASP A 248 -46.15 -36.33 19.77
CA ASP A 248 -45.90 -36.38 21.20
C ASP A 248 -47.17 -36.05 21.99
N TYR A 249 -47.94 -35.06 21.51
CA TYR A 249 -49.19 -34.65 22.13
C TYR A 249 -50.29 -35.71 22.02
N GLU A 250 -50.42 -36.39 20.87
CA GLU A 250 -51.45 -37.40 20.62
C GLU A 250 -51.16 -38.72 21.36
N GLN A 251 -49.97 -38.92 21.93
CA GLN A 251 -49.56 -40.08 22.70
C GLN A 251 -49.74 -39.91 24.23
N THR A 252 -50.08 -38.70 24.67
CA THR A 252 -50.33 -38.40 26.09
C THR A 252 -51.81 -38.39 26.41
#